data_c88330c32cb58fe845192549f4900177
#
_entry.id   c88330c32cb58fe845192549f4900177
#
_cell.length_a   1.000
_cell.length_b   1.000
_cell.length_c   1.000
_cell.angle_alpha   90.00
_cell.angle_beta   90.00
_cell.angle_gamma   90.00
#
_symmetry.space_group_name_H-M   'P 1'
#
loop_
_entity.id
_entity.type
_entity.pdbx_description
1 polymer ?
#
loop_
_entity_poly.entity_id
_entity_poly.type
_entity_poly.pdbx_seq_one_letter_code
_entity_poly.pdbx_strand_id
1 'polypeptide(L)' 'MNAGDALSITQQVLQQVLDLPAPPPPTARLRLDLALSSYAMMETAVLLEDRLGTSADFGKIARANTVEELSRAW' A
#
# COMPACT_ATOMS: atom_id res chain seq x y z
N MET A 1 -0.23 -4.41 15.94
CA MET A 1 -1.00 -3.44 15.14
C MET A 1 -2.21 -4.13 14.54
N ASN A 2 -3.37 -3.50 14.56
CA ASN A 2 -4.58 -4.12 14.03
C ASN A 2 -4.75 -3.80 12.52
N ALA A 3 -5.70 -4.47 11.88
CA ALA A 3 -5.91 -4.33 10.43
C ALA A 3 -6.30 -2.90 10.03
N GLY A 4 -7.06 -2.20 10.89
CA GLY A 4 -7.46 -0.82 10.61
C GLY A 4 -6.28 0.14 10.57
N ASP A 5 -5.31 -0.05 11.47
CA ASP A 5 -4.11 0.78 11.49
C ASP A 5 -3.24 0.52 10.25
N ALA A 6 -3.10 -0.75 9.86
CA ALA A 6 -2.34 -1.11 8.67
C ALA A 6 -2.97 -0.51 7.41
N LEU A 7 -4.28 -0.55 7.31
CA LEU A 7 -5.00 0.04 6.17
C LEU A 7 -4.79 1.56 6.12
N SER A 8 -4.97 2.25 7.24
CA SER A 8 -4.80 3.70 7.31
C SER A 8 -3.38 4.12 6.92
N ILE A 9 -2.38 3.42 7.45
CA ILE A 9 -0.98 3.72 7.13
C ILE A 9 -0.70 3.45 5.65
N THR A 10 -1.25 2.37 5.09
CA THR A 10 -1.11 2.06 3.66
C THR A 10 -1.69 3.18 2.80
N GLN A 11 -2.87 3.67 3.14
CA GLN A 11 -3.50 4.78 2.43
C GLN A 11 -2.63 6.04 2.48
N GLN A 12 -2.06 6.34 3.64
CA GLN A 12 -1.20 7.52 3.80
C GLN A 12 0.09 7.40 2.99
N VAL A 13 0.70 6.22 3.01
CA VAL A 13 1.94 6.00 2.26
C VAL A 13 1.68 6.10 0.75
N LEU A 14 0.59 5.51 0.27
CA LEU A 14 0.24 5.61 -1.15
C LEU A 14 -0.05 7.05 -1.55
N GLN A 15 -0.71 7.80 -0.70
CA GLN A 15 -0.94 9.23 -0.96
C GLN A 15 0.38 9.96 -1.13
N GLN A 16 1.35 9.67 -0.28
CA GLN A 16 2.66 10.32 -0.32
C GLN A 16 3.46 9.91 -1.55
N VAL A 17 3.55 8.60 -1.82
CA VAL A 17 4.34 8.08 -2.93
C VAL A 17 3.80 8.55 -4.29
N LEU A 18 2.49 8.58 -4.43
CA LEU A 18 1.82 8.95 -5.68
C LEU A 18 1.43 10.43 -5.75
N ASP A 19 1.72 11.19 -4.70
CA ASP A 19 1.37 12.62 -4.63
C ASP A 19 -0.12 12.86 -4.90
N LEU A 20 -0.97 12.10 -4.20
CA LEU A 20 -2.42 12.20 -4.36
C LEU A 20 -3.00 13.31 -3.50
N PRO A 21 -4.09 13.97 -3.95
CA PRO A 21 -4.72 15.05 -3.16
C PRO A 21 -5.42 14.55 -1.91
N ALA A 22 -5.71 13.24 -1.83
CA ALA A 22 -6.34 12.63 -0.67
C ALA A 22 -5.91 11.17 -0.58
N PRO A 23 -6.03 10.52 0.61
CA PRO A 23 -5.72 9.10 0.71
C PRO A 23 -6.64 8.28 -0.19
N PRO A 24 -6.13 7.30 -0.94
CA PRO A 24 -6.97 6.48 -1.80
C PRO A 24 -7.91 5.60 -0.98
N PRO A 25 -9.13 5.33 -1.46
CA PRO A 25 -10.05 4.46 -0.73
C PRO A 25 -9.57 3.01 -0.72
N PRO A 26 -10.02 2.19 0.25
CA PRO A 26 -9.59 0.79 0.34
C PRO A 26 -9.88 -0.03 -0.92
N THR A 27 -10.93 0.34 -1.65
CA THR A 27 -11.37 -0.37 -2.85
C THR A 27 -10.64 0.08 -4.12
N ALA A 28 -9.80 1.12 -4.04
CA ALA A 28 -9.07 1.60 -5.21
C ALA A 28 -8.14 0.49 -5.72
N ARG A 29 -8.16 0.28 -7.04
CA ARG A 29 -7.31 -0.72 -7.68
C ARG A 29 -5.94 -0.12 -7.93
N LEU A 30 -4.90 -0.84 -7.49
CA LEU A 30 -3.54 -0.30 -7.47
C LEU A 30 -3.04 0.10 -8.87
N ARG A 31 -3.33 -0.73 -9.88
CA ARG A 31 -2.84 -0.48 -11.24
C ARG A 31 -3.84 0.28 -12.09
N LEU A 32 -5.11 -0.09 -12.02
CA LEU A 32 -6.13 0.51 -12.88
C LEU A 32 -6.56 1.90 -12.41
N ASP A 33 -6.68 2.08 -11.10
CA ASP A 33 -7.16 3.35 -10.55
C ASP A 33 -6.02 4.28 -10.14
N LEU A 34 -4.92 3.73 -9.61
CA LEU A 34 -3.81 4.52 -9.08
C LEU A 34 -2.60 4.54 -9.98
N ALA A 35 -2.58 3.72 -11.04
CA ALA A 35 -1.46 3.62 -11.98
C ALA A 35 -0.13 3.34 -11.27
N LEU A 36 -0.17 2.47 -10.25
CA LEU A 36 1.00 2.15 -9.44
C LEU A 36 1.98 1.30 -10.24
N SER A 37 3.14 1.88 -10.55
CA SER A 37 4.20 1.16 -11.25
C SER A 37 4.93 0.20 -10.32
N SER A 38 5.73 -0.71 -10.90
CA SER A 38 6.56 -1.61 -10.09
C SER A 38 7.54 -0.85 -9.22
N TYR A 39 8.12 0.23 -9.74
CA TYR A 39 9.03 1.06 -8.97
C TYR A 39 8.31 1.70 -7.78
N ALA A 40 7.15 2.30 -8.03
CA ALA A 40 6.36 2.92 -6.97
C ALA A 40 5.89 1.89 -5.95
N MET A 41 5.57 0.67 -6.37
CA MET A 41 5.22 -0.42 -5.46
C MET A 41 6.39 -0.76 -4.53
N MET A 42 7.60 -0.84 -5.06
CA MET A 42 8.79 -1.10 -4.24
C MET A 42 9.02 0.00 -3.22
N GLU A 43 8.88 1.26 -3.64
CA GLU A 43 8.99 2.41 -2.76
C GLU A 43 7.95 2.34 -1.64
N THR A 44 6.72 2.03 -2.00
CA THR A 44 5.61 1.86 -1.06
C THR A 44 5.92 0.74 -0.06
N ALA A 45 6.43 -0.39 -0.53
CA ALA A 45 6.76 -1.53 0.34
C ALA A 45 7.83 -1.17 1.35
N VAL A 46 8.88 -0.47 0.93
CA VAL A 46 9.95 -0.05 1.84
C VAL A 46 9.42 0.89 2.92
N LEU A 47 8.60 1.86 2.54
CA LEU A 47 8.02 2.79 3.50
C LEU A 47 7.06 2.11 4.46
N LEU A 48 6.28 1.14 3.97
CA LEU A 48 5.36 0.39 4.83
C LEU A 48 6.11 -0.50 5.81
N GLU A 49 7.18 -1.16 5.37
CA GLU A 49 8.01 -1.95 6.28
C GLU A 49 8.56 -1.09 7.42
N ASP A 50 9.02 0.11 7.08
CA ASP A 50 9.55 1.05 8.06
C ASP A 50 8.46 1.49 9.06
N ARG A 51 7.30 1.87 8.55
CA ARG A 51 6.22 2.38 9.40
C ARG A 51 5.53 1.31 10.22
N LEU A 52 5.37 0.11 9.67
CA LEU A 52 4.70 -0.99 10.36
C LEU A 52 5.65 -1.81 11.23
N GLY A 53 6.96 -1.63 11.04
CA GLY A 53 7.97 -2.34 11.83
C GLY A 53 8.01 -3.83 11.55
N THR A 54 7.59 -4.26 10.37
CA THR A 54 7.56 -5.67 9.99
C THR A 54 7.92 -5.83 8.52
N SER A 55 8.39 -7.02 8.16
CA SER A 55 8.77 -7.32 6.79
C SER A 55 7.56 -7.59 5.91
N ALA A 56 7.65 -7.19 4.66
CA ALA A 56 6.61 -7.43 3.68
C ALA A 56 6.60 -8.88 3.21
N ASP A 57 5.41 -9.39 2.89
CA ASP A 57 5.26 -10.66 2.18
C ASP A 57 5.18 -10.35 0.69
N PHE A 58 6.28 -10.52 -0.03
CA PHE A 58 6.34 -10.15 -1.45
C PHE A 58 5.38 -10.98 -2.31
N GLY A 59 5.07 -12.21 -1.91
CA GLY A 59 4.05 -13.00 -2.61
C GLY A 59 2.67 -12.36 -2.50
N LYS A 60 2.31 -11.88 -1.32
CA LYS A 60 1.03 -11.18 -1.13
C LYS A 60 1.02 -9.84 -1.86
N ILE A 61 2.12 -9.10 -1.84
CA ILE A 61 2.24 -7.84 -2.57
C ILE A 61 1.98 -8.08 -4.06
N ALA A 62 2.60 -9.10 -4.64
CA ALA A 62 2.46 -9.41 -6.06
C ALA A 62 1.02 -9.75 -6.44
N ARG A 63 0.26 -10.32 -5.52
CA ARG A 63 -1.13 -10.71 -5.76
C ARG A 63 -2.15 -9.64 -5.39
N ALA A 64 -1.73 -8.58 -4.70
CA ALA A 64 -2.66 -7.54 -4.27
C ALA A 64 -3.15 -6.72 -5.46
N ASN A 65 -4.46 -6.52 -5.53
CA ASN A 65 -5.09 -5.72 -6.58
C ASN A 65 -5.63 -4.39 -6.06
N THR A 66 -5.96 -4.33 -4.77
CA THR A 66 -6.55 -3.13 -4.16
C THR A 66 -5.71 -2.62 -3.00
N VAL A 67 -5.99 -1.40 -2.57
CA VAL A 67 -5.35 -0.80 -1.39
C VAL A 67 -5.55 -1.69 -0.16
N GLU A 68 -6.78 -2.17 0.04
CA GLU A 68 -7.08 -3.03 1.18
C GLU A 68 -6.26 -4.32 1.15
N GLU A 69 -6.19 -4.97 -0.02
CA GLU A 69 -5.40 -6.19 -0.16
C GLU A 69 -3.92 -5.93 0.13
N LEU A 70 -3.40 -4.81 -0.36
CA LEU A 70 -2.00 -4.44 -0.10
C LEU A 70 -1.75 -4.28 1.40
N SER A 71 -2.70 -3.70 2.14
CA SER A 71 -2.56 -3.50 3.58
C SER A 71 -2.44 -4.81 4.37
N ARG A 72 -2.83 -5.94 3.76
CA ARG A 72 -2.77 -7.26 4.40
C ARG A 72 -1.48 -8.02 4.09
N ALA A 73 -0.55 -7.41 3.37
CA ALA A 73 0.72 -8.04 3.00
C ALA A 73 1.79 -7.93 4.10
N TRP A 74 1.45 -7.40 5.25
CA TRP A 74 2.36 -7.19 6.39
C TRP A 74 1.92 -7.85 7.68
#